data_507d6c4ee7578ffd2d48ef262d6afcb7
#
_entry.id   507d6c4ee7578ffd2d48ef262d6afcb7
#
_cell.length_a   1.000
_cell.length_b   1.000
_cell.length_c   1.000
_cell.angle_alpha   90.00
_cell.angle_beta   90.00
_cell.angle_gamma   90.00
#
_symmetry.space_group_name_H-M   'P 1'
#
loop_
_entity.id
_entity.type
_entity.pdbx_description
1 polymer ?
#
loop_
_entity_poly.entity_id
_entity_poly.type
_entity_poly.pdbx_seq_one_letter_code
_entity_poly.pdbx_strand_id
1 'polypeptide(L)'
;MLFEESDLLKALPEQFFAGLVAKVNAKVAEGADVINLGQGNPDQPTYDHIVEALCLSAKNPASHKYSQFRGNRPFKEAAASFYKKHYGVNLDAEREICVMGGAKIGLVELPLALMNPGDLLLLPDPGYPDYLSGVSLGRVTYETFPLTAENDFLPDLDAIPEETARRAKFIYINYPNNPTGAVATKAFYEKLVAWAKTYEVGVVSDLAYGALGYQGYENPSFLSTPGAKDVGIEFYTFSKTFNMAGWRLAFAAGNDQMIEALNLIQDHLFVGIFPALQEAGIAALLDPKSEEAVAQLNATYDSRRDAFVQAAAKIGWQAFPSRGSFYAWMPVPEGYTSESFADLLLEKVHVAVAPGKGFGPAGDAYVRIGLLVEPERLVEAVNRIANLHLFNN
;
A
#
# COMPACT_ATOMS: atom_id res chain seq x y z
N MET A 1 -39.00 -12.14 10.31
CA MET A 1 -38.55 -10.94 9.57
C MET A 1 -37.22 -11.30 8.95
N LEU A 2 -37.05 -11.15 7.64
CA LEU A 2 -35.77 -11.37 6.96
C LEU A 2 -35.13 -10.00 6.76
N PHE A 3 -33.85 -9.87 7.13
CA PHE A 3 -33.06 -8.67 6.85
C PHE A 3 -32.20 -8.96 5.62
N GLU A 4 -32.50 -8.31 4.51
CA GLU A 4 -31.72 -8.44 3.28
C GLU A 4 -30.65 -7.34 3.22
N GLU A 5 -29.50 -7.70 2.66
CA GLU A 5 -28.42 -6.74 2.38
C GLU A 5 -28.89 -5.69 1.37
N SER A 6 -28.41 -4.46 1.54
CA SER A 6 -28.67 -3.41 0.55
C SER A 6 -27.95 -3.70 -0.78
N ASP A 7 -28.44 -3.11 -1.87
CA ASP A 7 -27.80 -3.23 -3.17
C ASP A 7 -26.37 -2.70 -3.16
N LEU A 8 -26.09 -1.67 -2.34
CA LEU A 8 -24.76 -1.15 -2.14
C LEU A 8 -23.81 -2.21 -1.53
N LEU A 9 -24.28 -2.97 -0.55
CA LEU A 9 -23.48 -3.99 0.11
C LEU A 9 -23.23 -5.18 -0.83
N LYS A 10 -24.25 -5.56 -1.63
CA LYS A 10 -24.15 -6.64 -2.64
C LYS A 10 -23.19 -6.28 -3.78
N ALA A 11 -22.96 -4.98 -4.05
CA ALA A 11 -22.05 -4.50 -5.07
C ALA A 11 -20.58 -4.41 -4.62
N LEU A 12 -20.27 -4.68 -3.34
CA LEU A 12 -18.89 -4.67 -2.87
C LEU A 12 -18.09 -5.83 -3.48
N PRO A 13 -16.80 -5.61 -3.82
CA PRO A 13 -15.94 -6.66 -4.33
C PRO A 13 -15.71 -7.75 -3.30
N GLU A 14 -15.54 -8.99 -3.77
CA GLU A 14 -15.11 -10.08 -2.90
C GLU A 14 -13.77 -9.79 -2.24
N GLN A 15 -13.63 -10.22 -0.98
CA GLN A 15 -12.38 -10.08 -0.23
C GLN A 15 -11.41 -11.21 -0.64
N PHE A 16 -10.69 -11.00 -1.72
CA PHE A 16 -9.80 -11.99 -2.33
C PHE A 16 -8.86 -12.68 -1.32
N PHE A 17 -8.24 -11.91 -0.43
CA PHE A 17 -7.29 -12.47 0.54
C PHE A 17 -7.95 -13.30 1.65
N ALA A 18 -9.25 -13.17 1.88
CA ALA A 18 -9.95 -14.00 2.86
C ALA A 18 -9.94 -15.47 2.45
N GLY A 19 -10.09 -15.75 1.15
CA GLY A 19 -10.00 -17.12 0.60
C GLY A 19 -8.62 -17.75 0.80
N LEU A 20 -7.55 -16.98 0.55
CA LEU A 20 -6.17 -17.44 0.77
C LEU A 20 -5.92 -17.76 2.25
N VAL A 21 -6.34 -16.87 3.16
CA VAL A 21 -6.20 -17.08 4.60
C VAL A 21 -6.94 -18.35 5.05
N ALA A 22 -8.15 -18.58 4.55
CA ALA A 22 -8.92 -19.80 4.86
C ALA A 22 -8.20 -21.08 4.40
N LYS A 23 -7.65 -21.10 3.17
CA LYS A 23 -6.86 -22.24 2.63
C LYS A 23 -5.61 -22.52 3.50
N VAL A 24 -4.87 -21.46 3.86
CA VAL A 24 -3.68 -21.58 4.71
C VAL A 24 -4.03 -22.13 6.09
N ASN A 25 -5.08 -21.59 6.73
CA ASN A 25 -5.52 -22.05 8.05
C ASN A 25 -5.96 -23.51 8.04
N ALA A 26 -6.63 -23.95 6.97
CA ALA A 26 -7.03 -25.35 6.81
C ALA A 26 -5.79 -26.27 6.76
N LYS A 27 -4.75 -25.93 5.99
CA LYS A 27 -3.51 -26.71 5.91
C LYS A 27 -2.76 -26.75 7.24
N VAL A 28 -2.68 -25.62 7.96
CA VAL A 28 -2.09 -25.58 9.30
C VAL A 28 -2.87 -26.47 10.29
N ALA A 29 -4.21 -26.47 10.21
CA ALA A 29 -5.06 -27.33 11.04
C ALA A 29 -4.87 -28.84 10.75
N GLU A 30 -4.49 -29.20 9.51
CA GLU A 30 -4.07 -30.57 9.14
C GLU A 30 -2.70 -30.96 9.69
N GLY A 31 -1.96 -30.04 10.35
CA GLY A 31 -0.62 -30.27 10.90
C GLY A 31 0.51 -29.98 9.92
N ALA A 32 0.24 -29.38 8.77
CA ALA A 32 1.28 -29.02 7.80
C ALA A 32 2.12 -27.83 8.30
N ASP A 33 3.45 -27.91 8.12
CA ASP A 33 4.36 -26.76 8.31
C ASP A 33 4.30 -25.83 7.09
N VAL A 34 3.33 -24.91 7.10
CA VAL A 34 3.12 -23.96 6.00
C VAL A 34 4.03 -22.75 6.13
N ILE A 35 4.83 -22.48 5.09
CA ILE A 35 5.55 -21.23 4.93
C ILE A 35 4.64 -20.23 4.23
N ASN A 36 4.08 -19.28 4.97
CA ASN A 36 3.11 -18.32 4.42
C ASN A 36 3.80 -17.05 3.90
N LEU A 37 4.06 -17.01 2.60
CA LEU A 37 4.58 -15.85 1.86
C LEU A 37 3.47 -15.06 1.15
N GLY A 38 2.19 -15.45 1.31
CA GLY A 38 1.04 -14.76 0.70
C GLY A 38 0.57 -13.52 1.46
N GLN A 39 1.03 -13.33 2.70
CA GLN A 39 0.60 -12.24 3.57
C GLN A 39 1.26 -10.89 3.23
N GLY A 40 0.63 -9.80 3.69
CA GLY A 40 1.14 -8.42 3.55
C GLY A 40 1.14 -7.65 4.88
N ASN A 41 1.15 -8.37 6.00
CA ASN A 41 1.19 -7.78 7.33
C ASN A 41 2.63 -7.76 7.83
N PRO A 42 3.20 -6.59 8.24
CA PRO A 42 4.51 -6.52 8.85
C PRO A 42 4.66 -7.52 9.99
N ASP A 43 5.79 -8.20 10.05
CA ASP A 43 6.08 -9.25 11.04
C ASP A 43 6.84 -8.74 12.25
N GLN A 44 7.48 -7.56 12.13
CA GLN A 44 8.24 -6.97 13.22
C GLN A 44 7.32 -6.20 14.18
N PRO A 45 7.66 -6.13 15.48
CA PRO A 45 6.89 -5.32 16.44
C PRO A 45 7.02 -3.81 16.16
N THR A 46 6.05 -3.06 16.63
CA THR A 46 6.17 -1.59 16.72
C THR A 46 7.34 -1.23 17.64
N TYR A 47 8.10 -0.19 17.29
CA TYR A 47 9.29 0.23 18.04
C TYR A 47 8.95 0.70 19.46
N ASP A 48 9.81 0.35 20.43
CA ASP A 48 9.55 0.58 21.86
C ASP A 48 9.26 2.04 22.19
N HIS A 49 10.00 2.99 21.66
CA HIS A 49 9.79 4.41 21.93
C HIS A 49 8.39 4.92 21.48
N ILE A 50 7.82 4.31 20.43
CA ILE A 50 6.45 4.62 19.96
C ILE A 50 5.43 4.03 20.95
N VAL A 51 5.65 2.78 21.39
CA VAL A 51 4.80 2.11 22.39
C VAL A 51 4.83 2.87 23.71
N GLU A 52 6.01 3.31 24.15
CA GLU A 52 6.18 4.11 25.37
C GLU A 52 5.42 5.44 25.30
N ALA A 53 5.50 6.15 24.15
CA ALA A 53 4.75 7.39 23.94
C ALA A 53 3.24 7.18 24.02
N LEU A 54 2.71 6.09 23.42
CA LEU A 54 1.30 5.71 23.57
C LEU A 54 0.94 5.50 25.04
N CYS A 55 1.72 4.65 25.74
CA CYS A 55 1.45 4.30 27.13
C CYS A 55 1.48 5.53 28.06
N LEU A 56 2.43 6.43 27.83
CA LEU A 56 2.54 7.68 28.60
C LEU A 56 1.30 8.57 28.39
N SER A 57 0.93 8.81 27.14
CA SER A 57 -0.21 9.64 26.80
C SER A 57 -1.54 9.00 27.22
N ALA A 58 -1.68 7.68 27.13
CA ALA A 58 -2.88 6.97 27.55
C ALA A 58 -3.15 7.07 29.07
N LYS A 59 -2.13 7.34 29.88
CA LYS A 59 -2.29 7.59 31.32
C LYS A 59 -2.78 9.01 31.62
N ASN A 60 -2.73 9.92 30.64
CA ASN A 60 -3.18 11.28 30.80
C ASN A 60 -4.71 11.35 30.62
N PRO A 61 -5.49 11.80 31.65
CA PRO A 61 -6.94 11.91 31.54
C PRO A 61 -7.43 12.83 30.41
N ALA A 62 -6.61 13.78 29.95
CA ALA A 62 -6.93 14.62 28.81
C ALA A 62 -7.08 13.82 27.50
N SER A 63 -6.35 12.71 27.36
CA SER A 63 -6.43 11.81 26.20
C SER A 63 -7.71 10.98 26.17
N HIS A 64 -8.49 10.94 27.25
CA HIS A 64 -9.74 10.17 27.33
C HIS A 64 -10.96 10.93 26.79
N LYS A 65 -10.81 12.20 26.51
CA LYS A 65 -11.86 13.03 25.91
C LYS A 65 -11.93 12.84 24.42
N TYR A 66 -13.04 13.22 23.80
CA TYR A 66 -13.10 13.32 22.34
C TYR A 66 -11.94 14.16 21.83
N SER A 67 -11.25 13.65 20.81
CA SER A 67 -10.22 14.42 20.12
C SER A 67 -10.84 15.52 19.25
N GLN A 68 -10.01 16.40 18.72
CA GLN A 68 -10.42 17.27 17.62
C GLN A 68 -10.79 16.41 16.42
N PHE A 69 -11.91 16.69 15.75
CA PHE A 69 -12.45 15.88 14.66
C PHE A 69 -11.45 15.65 13.52
N ARG A 70 -10.67 16.68 13.20
CA ARG A 70 -9.72 16.71 12.07
C ARG A 70 -8.28 16.43 12.48
N GLY A 71 -8.09 15.84 13.66
CA GLY A 71 -6.79 15.55 14.25
C GLY A 71 -6.20 16.69 15.07
N ASN A 72 -5.30 16.34 15.98
CA ASN A 72 -4.65 17.31 16.87
C ASN A 72 -3.60 18.13 16.11
N ARG A 73 -3.54 19.41 16.35
CA ARG A 73 -2.57 20.31 15.73
C ARG A 73 -1.11 19.85 15.86
N PRO A 74 -0.62 19.42 17.05
CA PRO A 74 0.75 18.92 17.18
C PRO A 74 1.05 17.74 16.26
N PHE A 75 0.10 16.83 16.02
CA PHE A 75 0.28 15.72 15.08
C PHE A 75 0.41 16.22 13.64
N LYS A 76 -0.43 17.15 13.21
CA LYS A 76 -0.35 17.74 11.87
C LYS A 76 0.97 18.50 11.66
N GLU A 77 1.44 19.25 12.65
CA GLU A 77 2.73 19.93 12.63
C GLU A 77 3.90 18.93 12.55
N ALA A 78 3.79 17.78 13.25
CA ALA A 78 4.75 16.69 13.16
C ALA A 78 4.79 16.07 11.74
N ALA A 79 3.62 15.83 11.14
CA ALA A 79 3.52 15.34 9.77
C ALA A 79 4.11 16.34 8.75
N ALA A 80 3.84 17.63 8.89
CA ALA A 80 4.43 18.67 8.05
C ALA A 80 5.97 18.73 8.21
N SER A 81 6.46 18.63 9.44
CA SER A 81 7.91 18.61 9.73
C SER A 81 8.59 17.37 9.14
N PHE A 82 7.95 16.20 9.22
CA PHE A 82 8.42 14.98 8.61
C PHE A 82 8.55 15.11 7.09
N TYR A 83 7.51 15.62 6.40
CA TYR A 83 7.56 15.84 4.95
C TYR A 83 8.62 16.85 4.55
N LYS A 84 8.80 17.92 5.35
CA LYS A 84 9.87 18.89 5.12
C LYS A 84 11.25 18.24 5.21
N LYS A 85 11.47 17.42 6.24
CA LYS A 85 12.75 16.76 6.51
C LYS A 85 13.10 15.70 5.46
N HIS A 86 12.18 14.81 5.16
CA HIS A 86 12.46 13.63 4.33
C HIS A 86 12.24 13.84 2.83
N TYR A 87 11.33 14.75 2.45
CA TYR A 87 10.97 14.97 1.04
C TYR A 87 11.17 16.42 0.57
N GLY A 88 11.56 17.33 1.45
CA GLY A 88 11.73 18.75 1.11
C GLY A 88 10.41 19.49 0.87
N VAL A 89 9.27 18.89 1.20
CA VAL A 89 7.93 19.44 0.95
C VAL A 89 7.48 20.32 2.10
N ASN A 90 7.09 21.57 1.80
CA ASN A 90 6.47 22.46 2.77
C ASN A 90 4.95 22.27 2.73
N LEU A 91 4.35 21.92 3.88
CA LEU A 91 2.91 21.73 4.06
C LEU A 91 2.36 22.70 5.10
N ASP A 92 1.20 23.28 4.83
CA ASP A 92 0.39 23.95 5.83
C ASP A 92 -0.31 22.87 6.68
N ALA A 93 0.05 22.80 7.96
CA ALA A 93 -0.45 21.77 8.87
C ALA A 93 -1.99 21.80 9.02
N GLU A 94 -2.63 22.97 8.93
CA GLU A 94 -4.08 23.08 9.10
C GLU A 94 -4.86 22.78 7.83
N ARG A 95 -4.34 23.19 6.67
CA ARG A 95 -5.08 23.16 5.41
C ARG A 95 -4.69 21.99 4.50
N GLU A 96 -3.45 21.50 4.61
CA GLU A 96 -2.89 20.53 3.67
C GLU A 96 -2.64 19.15 4.32
N ILE A 97 -3.21 18.89 5.51
CA ILE A 97 -3.10 17.58 6.20
C ILE A 97 -4.45 17.14 6.75
N CYS A 98 -4.85 15.90 6.40
CA CYS A 98 -6.02 15.19 6.94
C CYS A 98 -5.57 13.96 7.72
N VAL A 99 -5.96 13.83 8.99
CA VAL A 99 -5.61 12.69 9.87
C VAL A 99 -6.71 11.62 9.79
N MET A 100 -6.32 10.33 9.68
CA MET A 100 -7.30 9.26 9.44
C MET A 100 -6.93 7.94 10.11
N GLY A 101 -7.92 7.07 10.29
CA GLY A 101 -7.81 5.73 10.87
C GLY A 101 -7.18 4.69 9.95
N GLY A 102 -6.09 5.04 9.24
CA GLY A 102 -5.38 4.22 8.26
C GLY A 102 -5.65 4.65 6.82
N ALA A 103 -4.64 4.57 5.96
CA ALA A 103 -4.71 5.06 4.57
C ALA A 103 -5.84 4.43 3.74
N LYS A 104 -6.16 3.14 3.95
CA LYS A 104 -7.28 2.47 3.28
C LYS A 104 -8.59 3.24 3.41
N ILE A 105 -8.89 3.78 4.60
CA ILE A 105 -10.12 4.54 4.84
C ILE A 105 -10.17 5.76 3.90
N GLY A 106 -9.13 6.58 3.89
CA GLY A 106 -9.08 7.77 3.04
C GLY A 106 -9.10 7.46 1.54
N LEU A 107 -8.42 6.38 1.10
CA LEU A 107 -8.44 5.93 -0.29
C LEU A 107 -9.86 5.50 -0.73
N VAL A 108 -10.66 4.94 0.18
CA VAL A 108 -12.06 4.57 -0.06
C VAL A 108 -12.99 5.78 0.03
N GLU A 109 -12.74 6.70 0.96
CA GLU A 109 -13.54 7.91 1.17
C GLU A 109 -13.38 8.95 0.05
N LEU A 110 -12.22 8.98 -0.63
CA LEU A 110 -11.93 9.99 -1.65
C LEU A 110 -12.97 9.97 -2.81
N PRO A 111 -13.32 8.83 -3.41
CA PRO A 111 -14.39 8.80 -4.40
C PRO A 111 -15.74 9.26 -3.86
N LEU A 112 -16.05 8.98 -2.58
CA LEU A 112 -17.29 9.43 -1.96
C LEU A 112 -17.30 10.95 -1.73
N ALA A 113 -16.14 11.54 -1.47
CA ALA A 113 -16.01 12.97 -1.15
C ALA A 113 -15.91 13.85 -2.40
N LEU A 114 -15.30 13.36 -3.49
CA LEU A 114 -14.88 14.18 -4.64
C LEU A 114 -15.43 13.71 -6.00
N MET A 115 -16.14 12.59 -6.05
CA MET A 115 -16.70 12.07 -7.30
C MET A 115 -18.20 11.88 -7.21
N ASN A 116 -18.87 12.03 -8.33
CA ASN A 116 -20.29 11.72 -8.47
C ASN A 116 -20.49 10.31 -9.05
N PRO A 117 -21.65 9.67 -8.83
CA PRO A 117 -21.98 8.43 -9.52
C PRO A 117 -21.80 8.55 -11.03
N GLY A 118 -21.01 7.62 -11.60
CA GLY A 118 -20.68 7.58 -13.02
C GLY A 118 -19.41 8.34 -13.43
N ASP A 119 -18.79 9.15 -12.56
CA ASP A 119 -17.46 9.72 -12.80
C ASP A 119 -16.42 8.60 -12.97
N LEU A 120 -15.38 8.84 -13.78
CA LEU A 120 -14.37 7.86 -14.12
C LEU A 120 -13.14 7.98 -13.20
N LEU A 121 -12.73 6.85 -12.61
CA LEU A 121 -11.49 6.67 -11.86
C LEU A 121 -10.52 5.78 -12.65
N LEU A 122 -9.26 6.19 -12.80
CA LEU A 122 -8.20 5.37 -13.37
C LEU A 122 -7.45 4.62 -12.28
N LEU A 123 -7.36 3.29 -12.42
CA LEU A 123 -6.72 2.39 -11.47
C LEU A 123 -5.61 1.57 -12.13
N PRO A 124 -4.50 1.28 -11.40
CA PRO A 124 -3.45 0.41 -11.92
C PRO A 124 -3.91 -1.06 -12.00
N ASP A 125 -3.43 -1.79 -13.00
CA ASP A 125 -3.57 -3.24 -13.11
C ASP A 125 -2.20 -3.87 -13.45
N PRO A 126 -1.57 -4.64 -12.53
CA PRO A 126 -2.06 -4.99 -11.20
C PRO A 126 -2.07 -3.81 -10.21
N GLY A 127 -3.01 -3.82 -9.26
CA GLY A 127 -3.17 -2.78 -8.25
C GLY A 127 -3.68 -3.30 -6.91
N TYR A 128 -3.72 -2.43 -5.90
CA TYR A 128 -4.24 -2.80 -4.59
C TYR A 128 -5.77 -3.02 -4.65
N PRO A 129 -6.27 -4.24 -4.32
CA PRO A 129 -7.68 -4.60 -4.58
C PRO A 129 -8.70 -3.70 -3.86
N ASP A 130 -8.34 -3.18 -2.70
CA ASP A 130 -9.27 -2.39 -1.89
C ASP A 130 -9.62 -1.01 -2.49
N TYR A 131 -8.93 -0.56 -3.56
CA TYR A 131 -9.38 0.62 -4.33
C TYR A 131 -10.79 0.42 -4.90
N LEU A 132 -11.15 -0.82 -5.28
CA LEU A 132 -12.48 -1.16 -5.77
C LEU A 132 -13.58 -0.98 -4.73
N SER A 133 -13.27 -0.97 -3.44
CA SER A 133 -14.23 -0.64 -2.39
C SER A 133 -14.72 0.81 -2.52
N GLY A 134 -13.81 1.74 -2.79
CA GLY A 134 -14.16 3.15 -3.04
C GLY A 134 -14.97 3.33 -4.32
N VAL A 135 -14.65 2.56 -5.37
CA VAL A 135 -15.43 2.54 -6.63
C VAL A 135 -16.87 2.13 -6.35
N SER A 136 -17.08 1.01 -5.66
CA SER A 136 -18.42 0.47 -5.37
C SER A 136 -19.22 1.38 -4.45
N LEU A 137 -18.62 1.86 -3.36
CA LEU A 137 -19.29 2.74 -2.39
C LEU A 137 -19.61 4.11 -2.98
N GLY A 138 -18.72 4.68 -3.81
CA GLY A 138 -18.93 5.95 -4.50
C GLY A 138 -19.84 5.83 -5.74
N ARG A 139 -20.17 4.58 -6.15
CA ARG A 139 -20.92 4.31 -7.40
C ARG A 139 -20.27 4.96 -8.63
N VAL A 140 -18.95 5.05 -8.61
CA VAL A 140 -18.16 5.59 -9.72
C VAL A 140 -17.81 4.48 -10.71
N THR A 141 -17.45 4.85 -11.93
CA THR A 141 -16.91 3.91 -12.91
C THR A 141 -15.39 3.88 -12.81
N TYR A 142 -14.77 2.83 -13.33
CA TYR A 142 -13.31 2.78 -13.43
C TYR A 142 -12.85 2.15 -14.73
N GLU A 143 -11.70 2.57 -15.19
CA GLU A 143 -10.91 1.93 -16.24
C GLU A 143 -9.52 1.65 -15.66
N THR A 144 -8.89 0.56 -16.12
CA THR A 144 -7.54 0.21 -15.68
C THR A 144 -6.50 0.59 -16.72
N PHE A 145 -5.31 0.95 -16.24
CA PHE A 145 -4.10 1.06 -17.07
C PHE A 145 -3.11 -0.04 -16.67
N PRO A 146 -2.52 -0.74 -17.66
CA PRO A 146 -1.63 -1.86 -17.37
C PRO A 146 -0.30 -1.37 -16.82
N LEU A 147 0.20 -2.09 -15.80
CA LEU A 147 1.57 -2.00 -15.33
C LEU A 147 2.31 -3.23 -15.84
N THR A 148 3.27 -3.03 -16.76
CA THR A 148 3.97 -4.13 -17.43
C THR A 148 5.46 -4.13 -17.11
N ALA A 149 6.09 -5.29 -17.24
CA ALA A 149 7.53 -5.44 -17.02
C ALA A 149 8.37 -4.62 -18.01
N GLU A 150 7.88 -4.44 -19.25
CA GLU A 150 8.54 -3.65 -20.29
C GLU A 150 8.65 -2.17 -19.92
N ASN A 151 7.76 -1.68 -19.05
CA ASN A 151 7.77 -0.31 -18.54
C ASN A 151 8.10 -0.26 -17.04
N ASP A 152 8.88 -1.21 -16.52
CA ASP A 152 9.28 -1.30 -15.10
C ASP A 152 8.09 -1.21 -14.13
N PHE A 153 6.92 -1.68 -14.55
CA PHE A 153 5.63 -1.55 -13.85
C PHE A 153 5.27 -0.10 -13.48
N LEU A 154 5.69 0.87 -14.29
CA LEU A 154 5.19 2.25 -14.27
C LEU A 154 4.04 2.41 -15.28
N PRO A 155 3.09 3.33 -15.03
CA PRO A 155 2.08 3.69 -16.02
C PRO A 155 2.72 4.25 -17.30
N ASP A 156 2.32 3.74 -18.46
CA ASP A 156 2.56 4.44 -19.73
C ASP A 156 1.43 5.45 -19.94
N LEU A 157 1.68 6.68 -19.51
CA LEU A 157 0.69 7.77 -19.57
C LEU A 157 0.34 8.15 -21.02
N ASP A 158 1.23 7.92 -21.97
CA ASP A 158 1.00 8.22 -23.38
C ASP A 158 0.12 7.15 -24.05
N ALA A 159 0.07 5.95 -23.48
CA ALA A 159 -0.81 4.87 -23.94
C ALA A 159 -2.26 5.01 -23.44
N ILE A 160 -2.54 5.89 -22.47
CA ILE A 160 -3.91 6.17 -22.03
C ILE A 160 -4.62 6.96 -23.14
N PRO A 161 -5.74 6.44 -23.69
CA PRO A 161 -6.45 7.15 -24.75
C PRO A 161 -6.87 8.56 -24.31
N GLU A 162 -6.73 9.54 -25.19
CA GLU A 162 -7.06 10.93 -24.88
C GLU A 162 -8.51 11.10 -24.41
N GLU A 163 -9.45 10.35 -25.00
CA GLU A 163 -10.85 10.35 -24.58
C GLU A 163 -11.00 9.87 -23.12
N THR A 164 -10.32 8.79 -22.75
CA THR A 164 -10.29 8.28 -21.38
C THR A 164 -9.65 9.29 -20.43
N ALA A 165 -8.50 9.88 -20.81
CA ALA A 165 -7.82 10.88 -20.00
C ALA A 165 -8.71 12.10 -19.70
N ARG A 166 -9.44 12.60 -20.72
CA ARG A 166 -10.35 13.76 -20.56
C ARG A 166 -11.62 13.46 -19.76
N ARG A 167 -12.02 12.20 -19.67
CA ARG A 167 -13.17 11.76 -18.85
C ARG A 167 -12.80 11.45 -17.42
N ALA A 168 -11.54 11.10 -17.19
CA ALA A 168 -11.06 10.69 -15.89
C ALA A 168 -11.10 11.85 -14.90
N LYS A 169 -11.62 11.59 -13.70
CA LYS A 169 -11.62 12.54 -12.58
C LYS A 169 -10.34 12.42 -11.77
N PHE A 170 -9.91 11.18 -11.48
CA PHE A 170 -8.72 10.88 -10.74
C PHE A 170 -7.96 9.70 -11.32
N ILE A 171 -6.64 9.67 -11.07
CA ILE A 171 -5.76 8.54 -11.28
C ILE A 171 -5.11 8.14 -9.96
N TYR A 172 -5.16 6.84 -9.60
CA TYR A 172 -4.48 6.29 -8.43
C TYR A 172 -3.14 5.70 -8.84
N ILE A 173 -2.11 6.02 -8.06
CA ILE A 173 -0.78 5.44 -8.19
C ILE A 173 -0.30 4.95 -6.81
N ASN A 174 0.54 3.92 -6.80
CA ASN A 174 1.11 3.38 -5.55
C ASN A 174 2.59 3.01 -5.80
N TYR A 175 3.52 3.78 -5.22
CA TYR A 175 4.95 3.53 -5.30
C TYR A 175 5.65 3.87 -3.98
N PRO A 176 6.53 2.95 -3.46
CA PRO A 176 6.78 1.58 -3.95
C PRO A 176 5.52 0.76 -4.08
N ASN A 177 5.45 -0.03 -5.16
CA ASN A 177 4.20 -0.66 -5.57
C ASN A 177 3.90 -1.96 -4.82
N ASN A 178 2.66 -2.15 -4.46
CA ASN A 178 2.05 -3.42 -4.11
C ASN A 178 1.14 -3.83 -5.29
N PRO A 179 1.43 -4.92 -6.04
CA PRO A 179 2.24 -6.06 -5.61
C PRO A 179 3.68 -6.13 -6.15
N THR A 180 4.07 -5.28 -7.10
CA THR A 180 5.26 -5.52 -7.96
C THR A 180 6.61 -5.19 -7.29
N GLY A 181 6.63 -4.36 -6.25
CA GLY A 181 7.86 -3.84 -5.66
C GLY A 181 8.58 -2.79 -6.53
N ALA A 182 7.95 -2.36 -7.63
CA ALA A 182 8.47 -1.28 -8.47
C ALA A 182 8.48 0.05 -7.71
N VAL A 183 9.37 0.95 -8.12
CA VAL A 183 9.52 2.29 -7.54
C VAL A 183 9.36 3.36 -8.60
N ALA A 184 8.77 4.49 -8.22
CA ALA A 184 8.66 5.64 -9.12
C ALA A 184 9.97 6.43 -9.12
N THR A 185 10.24 7.09 -10.25
CA THR A 185 11.35 8.04 -10.38
C THR A 185 10.84 9.48 -10.35
N LYS A 186 11.72 10.44 -10.06
CA LYS A 186 11.36 11.87 -10.14
C LYS A 186 10.88 12.24 -11.56
N ALA A 187 11.53 11.73 -12.60
CA ALA A 187 11.14 11.97 -13.99
C ALA A 187 9.73 11.44 -14.29
N PHE A 188 9.35 10.27 -13.76
CA PHE A 188 8.00 9.76 -13.89
C PHE A 188 6.98 10.71 -13.22
N TYR A 189 7.25 11.18 -12.01
CA TYR A 189 6.35 12.11 -11.32
C TYR A 189 6.23 13.47 -12.03
N GLU A 190 7.33 13.98 -12.61
CA GLU A 190 7.29 15.20 -13.44
C GLU A 190 6.37 15.02 -14.66
N LYS A 191 6.50 13.87 -15.35
CA LYS A 191 5.61 13.51 -16.48
C LYS A 191 4.16 13.38 -16.01
N LEU A 192 3.92 12.73 -14.88
CA LEU A 192 2.57 12.54 -14.33
C LEU A 192 1.92 13.89 -13.97
N VAL A 193 2.64 14.80 -13.33
CA VAL A 193 2.12 16.14 -12.99
C VAL A 193 1.78 16.93 -14.26
N ALA A 194 2.64 16.88 -15.29
CA ALA A 194 2.37 17.53 -16.56
C ALA A 194 1.13 16.95 -17.27
N TRP A 195 1.01 15.62 -17.29
CA TRP A 195 -0.13 14.90 -17.83
C TRP A 195 -1.42 15.26 -17.08
N ALA A 196 -1.37 15.22 -15.75
CA ALA A 196 -2.52 15.56 -14.88
C ALA A 196 -3.01 16.99 -15.11
N LYS A 197 -2.11 17.96 -15.29
CA LYS A 197 -2.45 19.36 -15.61
C LYS A 197 -3.06 19.48 -17.01
N THR A 198 -2.56 18.72 -18.00
CA THR A 198 -3.06 18.77 -19.39
C THR A 198 -4.49 18.26 -19.51
N TYR A 199 -4.84 17.22 -18.75
CA TYR A 199 -6.15 16.57 -18.82
C TYR A 199 -7.08 16.94 -17.66
N GLU A 200 -6.64 17.79 -16.73
CA GLU A 200 -7.37 18.19 -15.53
C GLU A 200 -7.76 17.01 -14.63
N VAL A 201 -6.85 16.01 -14.51
CA VAL A 201 -7.02 14.80 -13.71
C VAL A 201 -6.37 14.96 -12.35
N GLY A 202 -7.10 14.66 -11.27
CA GLY A 202 -6.54 14.62 -9.94
C GLY A 202 -5.64 13.40 -9.72
N VAL A 203 -4.51 13.56 -9.02
CA VAL A 203 -3.58 12.47 -8.70
C VAL A 203 -3.74 12.05 -7.24
N VAL A 204 -3.92 10.75 -7.02
CA VAL A 204 -3.95 10.13 -5.69
C VAL A 204 -2.75 9.20 -5.57
N SER A 205 -1.77 9.62 -4.76
CA SER A 205 -0.56 8.86 -4.48
C SER A 205 -0.72 8.07 -3.18
N ASP A 206 -0.63 6.74 -3.25
CA ASP A 206 -0.59 5.85 -2.08
C ASP A 206 0.87 5.52 -1.74
N LEU A 207 1.46 6.29 -0.81
CA LEU A 207 2.84 6.16 -0.35
C LEU A 207 2.96 5.21 0.85
N ALA A 208 2.37 4.01 0.72
CA ALA A 208 2.34 3.06 1.83
C ALA A 208 3.72 2.54 2.25
N TYR A 209 4.67 2.50 1.33
CA TYR A 209 6.01 1.92 1.52
C TYR A 209 7.13 2.96 1.34
N GLY A 210 6.82 4.25 1.52
CA GLY A 210 7.74 5.36 1.19
C GLY A 210 9.14 5.26 1.81
N ALA A 211 9.24 4.73 3.03
CA ALA A 211 10.53 4.54 3.70
C ALA A 211 11.23 3.21 3.37
N LEU A 212 10.58 2.30 2.62
CA LEU A 212 11.12 0.97 2.30
C LEU A 212 11.77 1.00 0.91
N GLY A 213 13.06 1.28 0.88
CA GLY A 213 13.89 1.26 -0.32
C GLY A 213 15.10 0.35 -0.16
N TYR A 214 15.46 -0.39 -1.20
CA TYR A 214 16.54 -1.35 -1.19
C TYR A 214 17.85 -0.76 -1.70
N GLN A 215 18.97 -1.25 -1.19
CA GLN A 215 20.33 -0.84 -1.59
C GLN A 215 20.53 0.69 -1.53
N GLY A 216 19.95 1.32 -0.51
CA GLY A 216 20.06 2.77 -0.31
C GLY A 216 19.21 3.61 -1.27
N TYR A 217 18.26 3.00 -1.99
CA TYR A 217 17.33 3.76 -2.81
C TYR A 217 16.34 4.53 -1.93
N GLU A 218 16.33 5.84 -2.08
CA GLU A 218 15.38 6.73 -1.42
C GLU A 218 14.17 6.95 -2.33
N ASN A 219 12.99 6.49 -1.90
CA ASN A 219 11.78 6.67 -2.66
C ASN A 219 11.34 8.14 -2.64
N PRO A 220 11.14 8.77 -3.80
CA PRO A 220 10.61 10.13 -3.85
C PRO A 220 9.14 10.16 -3.42
N SER A 221 8.72 11.21 -2.72
CA SER A 221 7.32 11.56 -2.59
C SER A 221 6.81 12.19 -3.88
N PHE A 222 5.58 11.87 -4.30
CA PHE A 222 4.91 12.56 -5.39
C PHE A 222 4.85 14.08 -5.13
N LEU A 223 4.56 14.48 -3.89
CA LEU A 223 4.46 15.88 -3.49
C LEU A 223 5.78 16.64 -3.58
N SER A 224 6.93 15.95 -3.67
CA SER A 224 8.23 16.61 -3.88
C SER A 224 8.40 17.15 -5.31
N THR A 225 7.50 16.77 -6.22
CA THR A 225 7.52 17.24 -7.61
C THR A 225 6.89 18.63 -7.71
N PRO A 226 7.54 19.61 -8.39
CA PRO A 226 6.96 20.94 -8.58
C PRO A 226 5.56 20.88 -9.23
N GLY A 227 4.60 21.52 -8.58
CA GLY A 227 3.21 21.55 -9.05
C GLY A 227 2.36 20.34 -8.68
N ALA A 228 2.89 19.36 -7.96
CA ALA A 228 2.14 18.18 -7.52
C ALA A 228 0.97 18.54 -6.59
N LYS A 229 1.17 19.49 -5.66
CA LYS A 229 0.10 19.99 -4.79
C LYS A 229 -1.04 20.69 -5.52
N ASP A 230 -0.79 21.19 -6.73
CA ASP A 230 -1.86 21.80 -7.53
C ASP A 230 -2.88 20.75 -8.02
N VAL A 231 -2.42 19.51 -8.21
CA VAL A 231 -3.18 18.45 -8.89
C VAL A 231 -3.46 17.22 -8.03
N GLY A 232 -2.91 17.10 -6.81
CA GLY A 232 -3.11 15.85 -6.09
C GLY A 232 -2.78 15.85 -4.61
N ILE A 233 -3.02 14.70 -4.01
CA ILE A 233 -2.71 14.37 -2.62
C ILE A 233 -1.93 13.07 -2.52
N GLU A 234 -1.27 12.88 -1.38
CA GLU A 234 -0.52 11.68 -1.05
C GLU A 234 -0.96 11.12 0.30
N PHE A 235 -1.22 9.82 0.36
CA PHE A 235 -1.57 9.10 1.56
C PHE A 235 -0.33 8.46 2.18
N TYR A 236 -0.03 8.79 3.42
CA TYR A 236 1.07 8.21 4.20
C TYR A 236 0.52 7.37 5.34
N THR A 237 0.94 6.10 5.44
CA THR A 237 0.52 5.20 6.51
C THR A 237 1.66 4.84 7.46
N PHE A 238 1.36 4.75 8.74
CA PHE A 238 2.28 4.25 9.77
C PHE A 238 2.42 2.72 9.75
N SER A 239 1.52 2.05 9.04
CA SER A 239 1.38 0.58 9.06
C SER A 239 2.65 -0.17 8.69
N LYS A 240 3.45 0.35 7.73
CA LYS A 240 4.58 -0.37 7.15
C LYS A 240 5.92 0.13 7.69
N THR A 241 6.17 1.42 7.63
CA THR A 241 7.41 2.06 8.10
C THR A 241 7.66 1.86 9.59
N PHE A 242 6.59 1.90 10.39
CA PHE A 242 6.68 1.85 11.86
C PHE A 242 6.07 0.58 12.46
N ASN A 243 5.76 -0.43 11.63
CA ASN A 243 5.13 -1.69 12.07
C ASN A 243 3.84 -1.48 12.89
N MET A 244 3.03 -0.47 12.51
CA MET A 244 1.82 -0.04 13.22
C MET A 244 0.55 -0.47 12.47
N ALA A 245 0.56 -1.59 11.76
CA ALA A 245 -0.58 -2.00 10.91
C ALA A 245 -1.90 -2.15 11.70
N GLY A 246 -1.83 -2.72 12.91
CA GLY A 246 -2.97 -2.88 13.82
C GLY A 246 -3.42 -1.60 14.51
N TRP A 247 -2.60 -0.55 14.50
CA TRP A 247 -2.87 0.70 15.24
C TRP A 247 -3.81 1.64 14.50
N ARG A 248 -3.93 1.47 13.17
CA ARG A 248 -4.83 2.23 12.31
C ARG A 248 -4.58 3.75 12.37
N LEU A 249 -3.35 4.18 12.03
CA LEU A 249 -2.97 5.59 11.91
C LEU A 249 -2.40 5.89 10.53
N ALA A 250 -2.87 6.97 9.94
CA ALA A 250 -2.39 7.51 8.66
C ALA A 250 -2.74 9.00 8.56
N PHE A 251 -2.21 9.64 7.54
CA PHE A 251 -2.66 10.96 7.12
C PHE A 251 -2.58 11.09 5.59
N ALA A 252 -3.40 11.97 5.02
CA ALA A 252 -3.25 12.47 3.67
C ALA A 252 -2.63 13.87 3.71
N ALA A 253 -1.82 14.20 2.71
CA ALA A 253 -1.20 15.51 2.56
C ALA A 253 -1.29 15.99 1.11
N GLY A 254 -1.34 17.30 0.86
CA GLY A 254 -1.30 17.87 -0.48
C GLY A 254 -2.31 18.95 -0.74
N ASN A 255 -3.04 18.85 -1.86
CA ASN A 255 -4.01 19.86 -2.30
C ASN A 255 -5.04 20.20 -1.21
N ASP A 256 -5.17 21.47 -0.85
CA ASP A 256 -6.00 21.91 0.27
C ASP A 256 -7.51 21.69 0.06
N GLN A 257 -7.99 21.75 -1.18
CA GLN A 257 -9.40 21.50 -1.48
C GLN A 257 -9.74 20.01 -1.37
N MET A 258 -8.84 19.13 -1.81
CA MET A 258 -9.01 17.68 -1.65
C MET A 258 -8.91 17.29 -0.16
N ILE A 259 -8.01 17.89 0.59
CA ILE A 259 -7.87 17.69 2.04
C ILE A 259 -9.13 18.15 2.78
N GLU A 260 -9.70 19.31 2.41
CA GLU A 260 -10.94 19.79 3.02
C GLU A 260 -12.12 18.85 2.73
N ALA A 261 -12.22 18.31 1.51
CA ALA A 261 -13.28 17.36 1.18
C ALA A 261 -13.17 16.06 2.00
N LEU A 262 -11.95 15.54 2.21
CA LEU A 262 -11.72 14.39 3.09
C LEU A 262 -12.05 14.71 4.55
N ASN A 263 -11.66 15.88 5.05
CA ASN A 263 -12.03 16.31 6.40
C ASN A 263 -13.56 16.38 6.57
N LEU A 264 -14.27 16.94 5.60
CA LEU A 264 -15.71 17.07 5.65
C LEU A 264 -16.43 15.71 5.68
N ILE A 265 -16.03 14.74 4.86
CA ILE A 265 -16.66 13.43 4.92
C ILE A 265 -16.35 12.73 6.24
N GLN A 266 -15.14 12.86 6.76
CA GLN A 266 -14.75 12.28 8.05
C GLN A 266 -15.47 12.92 9.24
N ASP A 267 -15.75 14.22 9.21
CA ASP A 267 -16.56 14.90 10.23
C ASP A 267 -17.95 14.24 10.40
N HIS A 268 -18.46 13.57 9.35
CA HIS A 268 -19.74 12.87 9.38
C HIS A 268 -19.64 11.36 9.64
N LEU A 269 -18.47 10.75 9.45
CA LEU A 269 -18.29 9.29 9.60
C LEU A 269 -17.75 8.90 10.98
N PHE A 270 -16.90 9.72 11.59
CA PHE A 270 -16.34 9.44 12.92
C PHE A 270 -15.82 10.71 13.61
N VAL A 271 -15.52 10.61 14.92
CA VAL A 271 -15.23 11.76 15.79
C VAL A 271 -13.71 12.02 15.93
N GLY A 272 -12.88 11.49 15.06
CA GLY A 272 -11.43 11.68 15.11
C GLY A 272 -10.68 10.55 15.80
N ILE A 273 -9.36 10.66 15.80
CA ILE A 273 -8.42 9.61 16.23
C ILE A 273 -8.10 9.79 17.72
N PHE A 274 -8.01 8.68 18.44
CA PHE A 274 -7.64 8.65 19.86
C PHE A 274 -6.39 9.50 20.12
N PRO A 275 -6.41 10.48 21.06
CA PRO A 275 -5.31 11.41 21.26
C PRO A 275 -3.98 10.74 21.57
N ALA A 276 -3.97 9.67 22.40
CA ALA A 276 -2.72 8.97 22.70
C ALA A 276 -2.11 8.25 21.48
N LEU A 277 -2.94 7.84 20.53
CA LEU A 277 -2.44 7.30 19.28
C LEU A 277 -1.76 8.37 18.40
N GLN A 278 -2.28 9.59 18.41
CA GLN A 278 -1.65 10.71 17.71
C GLN A 278 -0.32 11.12 18.37
N GLU A 279 -0.19 11.06 19.69
CA GLU A 279 1.09 11.27 20.41
C GLU A 279 2.14 10.19 20.04
N ALA A 280 1.70 8.93 19.94
CA ALA A 280 2.56 7.87 19.44
C ALA A 280 3.00 8.12 17.98
N GLY A 281 2.09 8.65 17.16
CA GLY A 281 2.41 9.06 15.78
C GLY A 281 3.43 10.20 15.72
N ILE A 282 3.34 11.19 16.64
CA ILE A 282 4.35 12.25 16.76
C ILE A 282 5.72 11.64 17.09
N ALA A 283 5.79 10.71 18.04
CA ALA A 283 7.03 10.01 18.37
C ALA A 283 7.57 9.24 17.17
N ALA A 284 6.71 8.54 16.42
CA ALA A 284 7.11 7.82 15.20
C ALA A 284 7.73 8.74 14.14
N LEU A 285 7.20 9.95 13.97
CA LEU A 285 7.65 10.88 12.93
C LEU A 285 8.88 11.71 13.33
N LEU A 286 9.03 12.03 14.61
CA LEU A 286 10.00 13.04 15.06
C LEU A 286 11.09 12.52 16.00
N ASP A 287 10.90 11.37 16.67
CA ASP A 287 11.94 10.85 17.57
C ASP A 287 13.16 10.38 16.72
N PRO A 288 14.38 10.82 17.05
CA PRO A 288 15.58 10.38 16.36
C PRO A 288 15.77 8.86 16.30
N LYS A 289 15.27 8.12 17.30
CA LYS A 289 15.30 6.65 17.33
C LYS A 289 14.53 6.02 16.16
N SER A 290 13.55 6.73 15.60
CA SER A 290 12.77 6.24 14.46
C SER A 290 13.64 6.09 13.20
N GLU A 291 14.61 6.99 12.98
CA GLU A 291 15.49 6.90 11.81
C GLU A 291 16.39 5.67 11.88
N GLU A 292 16.98 5.39 13.07
CA GLU A 292 17.78 4.20 13.29
C GLU A 292 16.95 2.92 13.14
N ALA A 293 15.75 2.90 13.71
CA ALA A 293 14.83 1.77 13.62
C ALA A 293 14.38 1.49 12.18
N VAL A 294 14.08 2.52 11.39
CA VAL A 294 13.75 2.40 9.97
C VAL A 294 14.94 1.94 9.15
N ALA A 295 16.15 2.41 9.45
CA ALA A 295 17.37 1.93 8.80
C ALA A 295 17.61 0.43 9.05
N GLN A 296 17.39 -0.04 10.28
CA GLN A 296 17.46 -1.48 10.62
C GLN A 296 16.37 -2.28 9.92
N LEU A 297 15.16 -1.75 9.84
CA LEU A 297 14.06 -2.39 9.11
C LEU A 297 14.40 -2.56 7.62
N ASN A 298 14.94 -1.52 6.98
CA ASN A 298 15.40 -1.58 5.59
C ASN A 298 16.50 -2.63 5.40
N ALA A 299 17.49 -2.69 6.29
CA ALA A 299 18.54 -3.70 6.25
C ALA A 299 17.98 -5.13 6.38
N THR A 300 16.96 -5.32 7.24
CA THR A 300 16.28 -6.61 7.39
C THR A 300 15.59 -7.02 6.07
N TYR A 301 14.81 -6.14 5.47
CA TYR A 301 14.12 -6.45 4.21
C TYR A 301 15.08 -6.59 3.02
N ASP A 302 16.18 -5.83 3.00
CA ASP A 302 17.25 -5.99 2.00
C ASP A 302 17.86 -7.41 2.08
N SER A 303 18.22 -7.86 3.27
CA SER A 303 18.75 -9.20 3.51
C SER A 303 17.75 -10.30 3.11
N ARG A 304 16.48 -10.15 3.46
CA ARG A 304 15.40 -11.09 3.12
C ARG A 304 15.19 -11.17 1.61
N ARG A 305 15.13 -10.00 0.94
CA ARG A 305 15.01 -9.94 -0.51
C ARG A 305 16.18 -10.63 -1.19
N ASP A 306 17.41 -10.32 -0.77
CA ASP A 306 18.61 -10.89 -1.38
C ASP A 306 18.65 -12.42 -1.19
N ALA A 307 18.33 -12.92 0.00
CA ALA A 307 18.27 -14.35 0.27
C ALA A 307 17.24 -15.06 -0.63
N PHE A 308 16.03 -14.49 -0.74
CA PHE A 308 14.97 -15.05 -1.59
C PHE A 308 15.34 -15.03 -3.08
N VAL A 309 15.74 -13.84 -3.60
CA VAL A 309 16.04 -13.66 -5.02
C VAL A 309 17.22 -14.53 -5.46
N GLN A 310 18.29 -14.62 -4.64
CA GLN A 310 19.44 -15.47 -4.93
C GLN A 310 19.08 -16.96 -4.92
N ALA A 311 18.22 -17.39 -3.99
CA ALA A 311 17.77 -18.79 -3.95
C ALA A 311 16.88 -19.09 -5.18
N ALA A 312 15.92 -18.22 -5.51
CA ALA A 312 15.03 -18.37 -6.66
C ALA A 312 15.81 -18.42 -7.99
N ALA A 313 16.80 -17.54 -8.15
CA ALA A 313 17.65 -17.54 -9.35
C ALA A 313 18.40 -18.86 -9.58
N LYS A 314 18.83 -19.54 -8.50
CA LYS A 314 19.53 -20.84 -8.60
C LYS A 314 18.65 -21.97 -9.18
N ILE A 315 17.34 -21.85 -9.07
CA ILE A 315 16.39 -22.82 -9.64
C ILE A 315 15.79 -22.34 -10.97
N GLY A 316 16.30 -21.22 -11.54
CA GLY A 316 15.80 -20.65 -12.79
C GLY A 316 14.56 -19.75 -12.62
N TRP A 317 14.09 -19.49 -11.40
CA TRP A 317 12.93 -18.63 -11.12
C TRP A 317 13.37 -17.19 -10.94
N GLN A 318 13.23 -16.37 -11.96
CA GLN A 318 13.74 -15.00 -11.99
C GLN A 318 12.71 -14.01 -11.46
N ALA A 319 13.07 -13.24 -10.44
CA ALA A 319 12.25 -12.16 -9.90
C ALA A 319 12.34 -10.90 -10.78
N PHE A 320 11.27 -10.11 -10.81
CA PHE A 320 11.38 -8.70 -11.18
C PHE A 320 12.32 -7.99 -10.17
N PRO A 321 13.24 -7.14 -10.62
CA PRO A 321 14.22 -6.48 -9.75
C PRO A 321 13.56 -5.36 -8.93
N SER A 322 12.76 -5.72 -7.91
CA SER A 322 12.11 -4.77 -7.03
C SER A 322 13.13 -3.93 -6.24
N ARG A 323 12.85 -2.63 -6.11
CA ARG A 323 13.69 -1.67 -5.38
C ARG A 323 13.02 -1.11 -4.14
N GLY A 324 11.79 -1.51 -3.84
CA GLY A 324 11.05 -1.02 -2.69
C GLY A 324 9.96 -1.96 -2.24
N SER A 325 9.21 -1.58 -1.22
CA SER A 325 8.24 -2.39 -0.48
C SER A 325 8.88 -3.61 0.20
N PHE A 326 8.09 -4.58 0.63
CA PHE A 326 8.59 -5.87 1.13
C PHE A 326 8.01 -7.04 0.32
N TYR A 327 7.86 -6.83 -1.00
CA TYR A 327 7.34 -7.85 -1.91
C TYR A 327 8.36 -8.20 -3.00
N ALA A 328 8.31 -9.45 -3.44
CA ALA A 328 8.88 -9.88 -4.69
C ALA A 328 7.74 -10.31 -5.64
N TRP A 329 7.85 -9.92 -6.90
CA TRP A 329 6.89 -10.24 -7.95
C TRP A 329 7.51 -11.28 -8.86
N MET A 330 6.92 -12.47 -8.86
CA MET A 330 7.51 -13.66 -9.44
C MET A 330 6.65 -14.17 -10.59
N PRO A 331 7.23 -14.44 -11.77
CA PRO A 331 6.47 -15.00 -12.89
C PRO A 331 5.98 -16.41 -12.57
N VAL A 332 4.80 -16.73 -13.07
CA VAL A 332 4.22 -18.07 -13.02
C VAL A 332 4.87 -18.94 -14.11
N PRO A 333 5.20 -20.22 -13.85
CA PRO A 333 5.75 -21.09 -14.87
C PRO A 333 4.73 -21.36 -15.99
N GLU A 334 5.23 -21.68 -17.18
CA GLU A 334 4.41 -21.98 -18.36
C GLU A 334 3.39 -23.10 -18.06
N GLY A 335 2.16 -22.93 -18.53
CA GLY A 335 1.06 -23.87 -18.33
C GLY A 335 0.26 -23.67 -17.05
N TYR A 336 0.61 -22.70 -16.21
CA TYR A 336 -0.14 -22.37 -14.98
C TYR A 336 -0.74 -20.98 -15.05
N THR A 337 -1.88 -20.78 -14.36
CA THR A 337 -2.39 -19.48 -13.93
C THR A 337 -1.83 -19.15 -12.54
N SER A 338 -1.93 -17.89 -12.11
CA SER A 338 -1.47 -17.52 -10.76
C SER A 338 -2.20 -18.28 -9.65
N GLU A 339 -3.48 -18.55 -9.84
CA GLU A 339 -4.29 -19.32 -8.88
C GLU A 339 -3.88 -20.80 -8.86
N SER A 340 -3.79 -21.44 -10.04
CA SER A 340 -3.43 -22.87 -10.11
C SER A 340 -1.99 -23.12 -9.62
N PHE A 341 -1.08 -22.19 -9.85
CA PHE A 341 0.29 -22.26 -9.32
C PHE A 341 0.33 -22.07 -7.81
N ALA A 342 -0.39 -21.10 -7.27
CA ALA A 342 -0.47 -20.87 -5.82
C ALA A 342 -1.10 -22.08 -5.09
N ASP A 343 -2.15 -22.66 -5.65
CA ASP A 343 -2.78 -23.87 -5.11
C ASP A 343 -1.82 -25.07 -5.16
N LEU A 344 -1.08 -25.26 -6.26
CA LEU A 344 -0.05 -26.30 -6.37
C LEU A 344 1.01 -26.16 -5.27
N LEU A 345 1.53 -24.94 -5.05
CA LEU A 345 2.56 -24.69 -4.04
C LEU A 345 2.05 -25.00 -2.63
N LEU A 346 0.83 -24.56 -2.31
CA LEU A 346 0.24 -24.82 -1.00
C LEU A 346 -0.02 -26.32 -0.77
N GLU A 347 -0.57 -27.02 -1.76
CA GLU A 347 -0.95 -28.44 -1.62
C GLU A 347 0.25 -29.39 -1.64
N LYS A 348 1.27 -29.14 -2.46
CA LYS A 348 2.37 -30.08 -2.67
C LYS A 348 3.57 -29.82 -1.80
N VAL A 349 3.86 -28.55 -1.51
CA VAL A 349 5.10 -28.16 -0.82
C VAL A 349 4.86 -27.26 0.38
N HIS A 350 3.60 -27.01 0.74
CA HIS A 350 3.20 -26.21 1.89
C HIS A 350 3.81 -24.80 1.90
N VAL A 351 3.87 -24.18 0.73
CA VAL A 351 4.26 -22.77 0.55
C VAL A 351 3.04 -22.00 0.03
N ALA A 352 2.59 -21.03 0.82
CA ALA A 352 1.51 -20.14 0.41
C ALA A 352 2.06 -18.87 -0.23
N VAL A 353 1.55 -18.51 -1.40
CA VAL A 353 1.86 -17.26 -2.12
C VAL A 353 0.55 -16.55 -2.50
N ALA A 354 0.59 -15.26 -2.75
CA ALA A 354 -0.60 -14.54 -3.19
C ALA A 354 -0.73 -14.61 -4.73
N PRO A 355 -1.82 -15.19 -5.27
CA PRO A 355 -2.05 -15.19 -6.71
C PRO A 355 -2.13 -13.76 -7.25
N GLY A 356 -1.44 -13.50 -8.35
CA GLY A 356 -1.38 -12.16 -8.93
C GLY A 356 -2.71 -11.68 -9.51
N LYS A 357 -3.57 -12.59 -9.94
CA LYS A 357 -4.96 -12.30 -10.38
C LYS A 357 -5.77 -11.54 -9.32
N GLY A 358 -5.48 -11.74 -8.03
CA GLY A 358 -6.11 -10.98 -6.94
C GLY A 358 -5.78 -9.50 -6.91
N PHE A 359 -4.82 -9.06 -7.73
CA PHE A 359 -4.45 -7.66 -7.90
C PHE A 359 -4.95 -7.08 -9.23
N GLY A 360 -5.61 -7.88 -10.06
CA GLY A 360 -6.14 -7.51 -11.37
C GLY A 360 -5.77 -8.54 -12.45
N PRO A 361 -6.48 -8.52 -13.59
CA PRO A 361 -6.26 -9.46 -14.70
C PRO A 361 -4.82 -9.49 -15.21
N ALA A 362 -4.13 -8.34 -15.30
CA ALA A 362 -2.74 -8.28 -15.75
C ALA A 362 -1.76 -8.96 -14.77
N GLY A 363 -2.19 -9.19 -13.52
CA GLY A 363 -1.42 -9.92 -12.53
C GLY A 363 -1.41 -11.44 -12.71
N ASP A 364 -2.26 -12.02 -13.56
CA ASP A 364 -2.45 -13.49 -13.62
C ASP A 364 -1.21 -14.27 -14.12
N ALA A 365 -0.24 -13.59 -14.73
CA ALA A 365 1.05 -14.17 -15.08
C ALA A 365 2.08 -14.19 -13.93
N TYR A 366 1.69 -13.79 -12.72
CA TYR A 366 2.61 -13.61 -11.59
C TYR A 366 2.02 -14.09 -10.27
N VAL A 367 2.89 -14.29 -9.27
CA VAL A 367 2.52 -14.41 -7.86
C VAL A 367 3.30 -13.40 -7.03
N ARG A 368 2.67 -12.86 -5.98
CA ARG A 368 3.33 -11.98 -5.01
C ARG A 368 3.86 -12.79 -3.84
N ILE A 369 5.13 -12.56 -3.52
CA ILE A 369 5.84 -13.11 -2.36
C ILE A 369 5.99 -12.01 -1.32
N GLY A 370 5.49 -12.22 -0.11
CA GLY A 370 5.77 -11.37 1.05
C GLY A 370 7.09 -11.78 1.72
N LEU A 371 8.04 -10.87 1.80
CA LEU A 371 9.35 -11.08 2.43
C LEU A 371 9.27 -10.88 3.96
N LEU A 372 8.29 -11.55 4.59
CA LEU A 372 7.82 -11.30 5.96
C LEU A 372 8.11 -12.48 6.90
N VAL A 373 9.14 -13.25 6.57
CA VAL A 373 9.69 -14.32 7.39
C VAL A 373 11.22 -14.26 7.34
N GLU A 374 11.89 -14.99 8.23
CA GLU A 374 13.35 -14.98 8.31
C GLU A 374 14.01 -15.51 7.01
N PRO A 375 15.23 -15.05 6.67
CA PRO A 375 15.93 -15.42 5.43
C PRO A 375 15.99 -16.92 5.20
N GLU A 376 16.23 -17.71 6.27
CA GLU A 376 16.32 -19.17 6.20
C GLU A 376 15.01 -19.80 5.77
N ARG A 377 13.86 -19.26 6.22
CA ARG A 377 12.52 -19.73 5.82
C ARG A 377 12.19 -19.36 4.38
N LEU A 378 12.69 -18.21 3.90
CA LEU A 378 12.56 -17.84 2.48
C LEU A 378 13.34 -18.79 1.58
N VAL A 379 14.59 -19.11 1.95
CA VAL A 379 15.41 -20.07 1.22
C VAL A 379 14.80 -21.47 1.27
N GLU A 380 14.26 -21.88 2.42
CA GLU A 380 13.56 -23.16 2.58
C GLU A 380 12.33 -23.24 1.66
N ALA A 381 11.53 -22.18 1.57
CA ALA A 381 10.39 -22.13 0.66
C ALA A 381 10.82 -22.36 -0.80
N VAL A 382 11.88 -21.70 -1.24
CA VAL A 382 12.42 -21.90 -2.59
C VAL A 382 12.94 -23.33 -2.78
N ASN A 383 13.63 -23.91 -1.78
CA ASN A 383 14.10 -25.30 -1.86
C ASN A 383 12.93 -26.30 -1.94
N ARG A 384 11.84 -26.06 -1.23
CA ARG A 384 10.61 -26.85 -1.36
C ARG A 384 10.01 -26.75 -2.75
N ILE A 385 9.96 -25.55 -3.34
CA ILE A 385 9.47 -25.28 -4.69
C ILE A 385 10.37 -25.98 -5.75
N ALA A 386 11.69 -25.98 -5.55
CA ALA A 386 12.65 -26.64 -6.44
C ALA A 386 12.35 -28.12 -6.68
N ASN A 387 11.80 -28.83 -5.66
CA ASN A 387 11.43 -30.24 -5.77
C ASN A 387 10.29 -30.51 -6.75
N LEU A 388 9.57 -29.48 -7.21
CA LEU A 388 8.53 -29.59 -8.24
C LEU A 388 9.09 -29.59 -9.66
N HIS A 389 10.38 -29.26 -9.85
CA HIS A 389 11.08 -29.22 -11.16
C HIS A 389 10.33 -28.39 -12.23
N LEU A 390 9.75 -27.27 -11.86
CA LEU A 390 8.92 -26.41 -12.73
C LEU A 390 9.74 -25.38 -13.52
N PHE A 391 10.96 -25.10 -13.10
CA PHE A 391 11.82 -24.10 -13.71
C PHE A 391 13.00 -24.79 -14.37
N ASN A 392 13.25 -24.47 -15.64
CA ASN A 392 14.42 -24.98 -16.37
C ASN A 392 15.65 -24.19 -15.93
N ASN A 393 16.70 -24.91 -15.51
CA ASN A 393 18.03 -24.36 -15.30
C ASN A 393 18.73 -24.14 -16.63
#